data_ed193c05577f9194060b87a5c0008f4a
#
_entry.id   ed193c05577f9194060b87a5c0008f4a
#
_cell.length_a   1.000
_cell.length_b   1.000
_cell.length_c   1.000
_cell.angle_alpha   90.00
_cell.angle_beta   90.00
_cell.angle_gamma   90.00
#
_symmetry.space_group_name_H-M   'P 1'
#
loop_
_entity.id
_entity.type
_entity.pdbx_description
1 polymer ?
#
loop_
_entity_poly.entity_id
_entity_poly.type
_entity_poly.pdbx_seq_one_letter_code
_entity_poly.pdbx_strand_id
1 'polypeptide(L)'
;MKRIGIIGTGSIGRVHARHAARVGLPVVAAWDPKPTAVEAFRAEQPDVQVEPSIERLLARTDIDGVVVAVPNDLHEPLAVQALQAGKHVLLEKPMATSVAACDRIIAASRSAGRVVQMGFVCRRMPAVEMAHRLERDGRMGRIYHVKASMYRRRGVPGLGGWFTTKARSGGGPLIDLGVHLLDAALHLMGHPKVLRASGAIYSIFGKRMEKYAHTNMWAGPPDFKGTCDVEDHVTALLRCEGGATIELNATWAMNVPDNALPDGLAIFGEAGGCQFGLQDKRITLATETLGVPADLSPHFVADDPLQQGWDAQSRAFKQLLEQGGEPVATATQGRAVQAAIDAIYRSAAEQCEVAVS
;
A
#
# COMPACT_ATOMS: atom_id res chain seq x y z
N MET A 1 29.09 1.27 0.73
CA MET A 1 27.75 1.92 0.59
C MET A 1 26.84 0.94 -0.11
N LYS A 2 25.68 0.69 0.45
CA LYS A 2 24.67 -0.22 -0.14
C LYS A 2 24.05 0.37 -1.39
N ARG A 3 23.72 -0.48 -2.36
CA ARG A 3 23.20 -0.10 -3.67
C ARG A 3 21.98 -0.92 -4.04
N ILE A 4 21.06 -0.36 -4.82
CA ILE A 4 19.83 -1.04 -5.23
C ILE A 4 19.63 -1.04 -6.74
N GLY A 5 18.79 -2.00 -7.18
CA GLY A 5 18.21 -2.05 -8.52
C GLY A 5 16.71 -1.76 -8.48
N ILE A 6 16.15 -1.32 -9.62
CA ILE A 6 14.71 -1.10 -9.79
C ILE A 6 14.18 -2.12 -10.82
N ILE A 7 13.18 -2.89 -10.41
CA ILE A 7 12.42 -3.82 -11.26
C ILE A 7 11.05 -3.18 -11.52
N GLY A 8 10.82 -2.75 -12.76
CA GLY A 8 9.66 -1.94 -13.16
C GLY A 8 9.99 -0.44 -13.13
N THR A 9 10.14 0.16 -14.32
CA THR A 9 10.51 1.58 -14.50
C THR A 9 9.31 2.50 -14.79
N GLY A 10 8.10 2.01 -14.51
CA GLY A 10 6.85 2.77 -14.59
C GLY A 10 6.80 3.95 -13.61
N SER A 11 5.63 4.56 -13.45
CA SER A 11 5.46 5.73 -12.58
C SER A 11 5.97 5.50 -11.16
N ILE A 12 5.64 4.35 -10.53
CA ILE A 12 6.04 4.04 -9.16
C ILE A 12 7.54 3.72 -9.07
N GLY A 13 8.11 3.00 -10.05
CA GLY A 13 9.56 2.76 -10.09
C GLY A 13 10.38 4.05 -10.17
N ARG A 14 9.90 5.05 -10.95
CA ARG A 14 10.52 6.38 -10.99
C ARG A 14 10.40 7.13 -9.66
N VAL A 15 9.26 7.01 -8.97
CA VAL A 15 9.08 7.56 -7.61
C VAL A 15 10.13 6.96 -6.68
N HIS A 16 10.26 5.64 -6.62
CA HIS A 16 11.27 4.97 -5.79
C HIS A 16 12.70 5.43 -6.13
N ALA A 17 13.05 5.54 -7.40
CA ALA A 17 14.38 5.97 -7.80
C ALA A 17 14.69 7.39 -7.30
N ARG A 18 13.75 8.34 -7.45
CA ARG A 18 13.90 9.72 -6.94
C ARG A 18 14.09 9.76 -5.42
N HIS A 19 13.25 9.05 -4.67
CA HIS A 19 13.30 9.07 -3.21
C HIS A 19 14.49 8.30 -2.64
N ALA A 20 14.93 7.22 -3.29
CA ALA A 20 16.19 6.54 -2.96
C ALA A 20 17.39 7.49 -3.11
N ALA A 21 17.47 8.22 -4.22
CA ALA A 21 18.53 9.21 -4.44
C ALA A 21 18.51 10.32 -3.37
N ARG A 22 17.34 10.86 -3.02
CA ARG A 22 17.17 11.89 -1.98
C ARG A 22 17.71 11.46 -0.60
N VAL A 23 17.60 10.19 -0.26
CA VAL A 23 18.10 9.67 1.02
C VAL A 23 19.52 9.10 0.94
N GLY A 24 20.18 9.25 -0.21
CA GLY A 24 21.54 8.75 -0.43
C GLY A 24 21.59 7.22 -0.46
N LEU A 25 20.62 6.56 -1.07
CA LEU A 25 20.60 5.15 -1.42
C LEU A 25 20.76 5.03 -2.94
N PRO A 26 21.97 4.71 -3.47
CA PRO A 26 22.21 4.72 -4.89
C PRO A 26 21.41 3.66 -5.65
N VAL A 27 20.69 4.11 -6.68
CA VAL A 27 20.10 3.24 -7.69
C VAL A 27 21.15 3.08 -8.82
N VAL A 28 21.62 1.87 -9.07
CA VAL A 28 22.72 1.63 -10.04
C VAL A 28 22.27 0.84 -11.25
N ALA A 29 21.11 0.18 -11.18
CA ALA A 29 20.55 -0.54 -12.31
C ALA A 29 19.03 -0.53 -12.29
N ALA A 30 18.41 -0.70 -13.47
CA ALA A 30 16.98 -0.85 -13.62
C ALA A 30 16.66 -1.84 -14.73
N TRP A 31 15.45 -2.40 -14.70
CA TRP A 31 14.90 -3.23 -15.76
C TRP A 31 13.40 -3.06 -15.90
N ASP A 32 12.93 -3.03 -17.15
CA ASP A 32 11.50 -3.07 -17.50
C ASP A 32 11.38 -3.65 -18.92
N PRO A 33 10.38 -4.50 -19.19
CA PRO A 33 10.17 -5.06 -20.53
C PRO A 33 9.59 -4.04 -21.53
N LYS A 34 9.07 -2.89 -21.04
CA LYS A 34 8.44 -1.87 -21.91
C LYS A 34 9.43 -0.78 -22.31
N PRO A 35 9.79 -0.64 -23.60
CA PRO A 35 10.72 0.38 -24.06
C PRO A 35 10.31 1.81 -23.68
N THR A 36 9.01 2.13 -23.76
CA THR A 36 8.51 3.47 -23.41
C THR A 36 8.66 3.80 -21.91
N ALA A 37 8.55 2.81 -21.02
CA ALA A 37 8.80 2.99 -19.59
C ALA A 37 10.30 3.20 -19.32
N VAL A 38 11.14 2.45 -20.01
CA VAL A 38 12.62 2.59 -19.95
C VAL A 38 13.05 3.97 -20.43
N GLU A 39 12.51 4.46 -21.55
CA GLU A 39 12.82 5.77 -22.09
C GLU A 39 12.46 6.90 -21.12
N ALA A 40 11.25 6.87 -20.56
CA ALA A 40 10.82 7.83 -19.56
C ALA A 40 11.67 7.76 -18.26
N PHE A 41 12.11 6.57 -17.87
CA PHE A 41 13.00 6.39 -16.72
C PHE A 41 14.38 6.99 -16.98
N ARG A 42 14.98 6.71 -18.14
CA ARG A 42 16.29 7.26 -18.53
C ARG A 42 16.32 8.79 -18.58
N ALA A 43 15.20 9.42 -18.98
CA ALA A 43 15.09 10.87 -18.98
C ALA A 43 15.20 11.47 -17.56
N GLU A 44 14.70 10.76 -16.53
CA GLU A 44 14.76 11.19 -15.13
C GLU A 44 16.04 10.70 -14.40
N GLN A 45 16.62 9.58 -14.84
CA GLN A 45 17.72 8.86 -14.19
C GLN A 45 18.80 8.48 -15.22
N PRO A 46 19.49 9.45 -15.84
CA PRO A 46 20.40 9.20 -16.95
C PRO A 46 21.62 8.34 -16.57
N ASP A 47 22.04 8.38 -15.30
CA ASP A 47 23.21 7.66 -14.82
C ASP A 47 22.92 6.21 -14.41
N VAL A 48 21.64 5.79 -14.41
CA VAL A 48 21.25 4.43 -14.02
C VAL A 48 21.34 3.50 -15.23
N GLN A 49 22.10 2.42 -15.09
CA GLN A 49 22.23 1.42 -16.15
C GLN A 49 20.92 0.62 -16.30
N VAL A 50 20.33 0.63 -17.49
CA VAL A 50 19.17 -0.23 -17.79
C VAL A 50 19.68 -1.54 -18.36
N GLU A 51 19.42 -2.63 -17.63
CA GLU A 51 19.82 -3.98 -18.01
C GLU A 51 18.88 -4.57 -19.08
N PRO A 52 19.40 -5.40 -19.99
CA PRO A 52 18.60 -5.97 -21.07
C PRO A 52 17.63 -7.06 -20.60
N SER A 53 17.88 -7.68 -19.44
CA SER A 53 16.98 -8.68 -18.86
C SER A 53 17.02 -8.64 -17.33
N ILE A 54 16.00 -9.23 -16.70
CA ILE A 54 15.91 -9.34 -15.25
C ILE A 54 17.05 -10.20 -14.68
N GLU A 55 17.47 -11.25 -15.38
CA GLU A 55 18.56 -12.14 -14.99
C GLU A 55 19.86 -11.36 -14.91
N ARG A 56 20.11 -10.48 -15.88
CA ARG A 56 21.30 -9.61 -15.88
C ARG A 56 21.30 -8.64 -14.72
N LEU A 57 20.16 -8.04 -14.39
CA LEU A 57 20.03 -7.17 -13.23
C LEU A 57 20.29 -7.94 -11.93
N LEU A 58 19.69 -9.12 -11.77
CA LEU A 58 19.81 -9.91 -10.55
C LEU A 58 21.20 -10.57 -10.38
N ALA A 59 21.91 -10.84 -11.48
CA ALA A 59 23.28 -11.38 -11.46
C ALA A 59 24.33 -10.34 -11.02
N ARG A 60 23.99 -9.05 -10.93
CA ARG A 60 24.96 -8.02 -10.50
C ARG A 60 25.34 -8.20 -9.04
N THR A 61 26.63 -8.27 -8.80
CA THR A 61 27.20 -8.44 -7.44
C THR A 61 27.30 -7.12 -6.66
N ASP A 62 27.19 -5.99 -7.34
CA ASP A 62 27.21 -4.65 -6.75
C ASP A 62 25.82 -4.14 -6.29
N ILE A 63 24.78 -4.99 -6.34
CA ILE A 63 23.41 -4.70 -5.87
C ILE A 63 23.13 -5.53 -4.63
N ASP A 64 22.78 -4.87 -3.52
CA ASP A 64 22.41 -5.50 -2.23
C ASP A 64 20.90 -5.79 -2.13
N GLY A 65 20.08 -4.96 -2.75
CA GLY A 65 18.62 -5.11 -2.74
C GLY A 65 17.98 -4.56 -4.00
N VAL A 66 16.71 -4.90 -4.18
CA VAL A 66 15.91 -4.41 -5.32
C VAL A 66 14.57 -3.86 -4.84
N VAL A 67 14.06 -2.89 -5.58
CA VAL A 67 12.66 -2.46 -5.49
C VAL A 67 11.88 -3.18 -6.58
N VAL A 68 10.77 -3.82 -6.21
CA VAL A 68 9.83 -4.45 -7.15
C VAL A 68 8.60 -3.57 -7.25
N ALA A 69 8.45 -2.87 -8.38
CA ALA A 69 7.40 -1.88 -8.66
C ALA A 69 6.76 -2.12 -10.03
N VAL A 70 6.17 -3.28 -10.19
CA VAL A 70 5.55 -3.83 -11.41
C VAL A 70 4.04 -4.01 -11.21
N PRO A 71 3.24 -4.40 -12.23
CA PRO A 71 1.85 -4.84 -12.01
C PRO A 71 1.74 -5.99 -10.99
N ASN A 72 0.62 -6.03 -10.25
CA ASN A 72 0.44 -6.89 -9.07
C ASN A 72 0.64 -8.38 -9.34
N ASP A 73 0.23 -8.86 -10.52
CA ASP A 73 0.41 -10.25 -10.98
C ASP A 73 1.88 -10.69 -11.08
N LEU A 74 2.80 -9.72 -11.19
CA LEU A 74 4.23 -9.96 -11.31
C LEU A 74 4.98 -9.80 -9.98
N HIS A 75 4.32 -9.37 -8.90
CA HIS A 75 4.97 -9.17 -7.60
C HIS A 75 5.60 -10.46 -7.08
N GLU A 76 4.82 -11.54 -7.01
CA GLU A 76 5.31 -12.81 -6.48
C GLU A 76 6.45 -13.40 -7.31
N PRO A 77 6.34 -13.64 -8.62
CA PRO A 77 7.41 -14.29 -9.37
C PRO A 77 8.71 -13.47 -9.34
N LEU A 78 8.65 -12.14 -9.44
CA LEU A 78 9.84 -11.30 -9.46
C LEU A 78 10.46 -11.11 -8.06
N ALA A 79 9.65 -11.05 -7.00
CA ALA A 79 10.16 -11.01 -5.64
C ALA A 79 10.86 -12.35 -5.28
N VAL A 80 10.26 -13.49 -5.63
CA VAL A 80 10.86 -14.81 -5.41
C VAL A 80 12.18 -14.94 -6.16
N GLN A 81 12.22 -14.55 -7.45
CA GLN A 81 13.44 -14.58 -8.25
C GLN A 81 14.54 -13.68 -7.66
N ALA A 82 14.19 -12.49 -7.18
CA ALA A 82 15.15 -11.58 -6.54
C ALA A 82 15.70 -12.15 -5.23
N LEU A 83 14.85 -12.74 -4.39
CA LEU A 83 15.25 -13.39 -3.14
C LEU A 83 16.20 -14.57 -3.41
N GLN A 84 15.86 -15.43 -4.38
CA GLN A 84 16.70 -16.57 -4.80
C GLN A 84 18.07 -16.11 -5.35
N ALA A 85 18.13 -14.93 -5.98
CA ALA A 85 19.38 -14.30 -6.40
C ALA A 85 20.15 -13.62 -5.25
N GLY A 86 19.69 -13.79 -4.00
CA GLY A 86 20.36 -13.27 -2.80
C GLY A 86 20.16 -11.77 -2.55
N LYS A 87 19.11 -11.16 -3.15
CA LYS A 87 18.81 -9.74 -2.95
C LYS A 87 17.78 -9.53 -1.85
N HIS A 88 17.92 -8.47 -1.05
CA HIS A 88 16.83 -7.96 -0.23
C HIS A 88 15.79 -7.28 -1.13
N VAL A 89 14.52 -7.29 -0.73
CA VAL A 89 13.42 -6.78 -1.56
C VAL A 89 12.63 -5.71 -0.83
N LEU A 90 12.46 -4.56 -1.45
CA LEU A 90 11.38 -3.62 -1.17
C LEU A 90 10.26 -3.90 -2.18
N LEU A 91 9.17 -4.49 -1.71
CA LEU A 91 8.06 -4.95 -2.54
C LEU A 91 6.87 -3.99 -2.46
N GLU A 92 6.43 -3.47 -3.59
CA GLU A 92 5.21 -2.65 -3.66
C GLU A 92 3.96 -3.41 -3.23
N LYS A 93 3.00 -2.62 -2.77
CA LYS A 93 1.67 -3.12 -2.39
C LYS A 93 0.79 -3.36 -3.65
N PRO A 94 -0.18 -4.27 -3.56
CA PRO A 94 -0.36 -5.31 -2.55
C PRO A 94 0.80 -6.31 -2.60
N MET A 95 1.01 -7.10 -1.54
CA MET A 95 2.12 -8.06 -1.51
C MET A 95 2.08 -9.03 -2.71
N ALA A 96 0.89 -9.54 -3.01
CA ALA A 96 0.59 -10.37 -4.17
C ALA A 96 -0.92 -10.36 -4.44
N THR A 97 -1.39 -11.13 -5.41
CA THR A 97 -2.82 -11.25 -5.77
C THR A 97 -3.56 -12.35 -5.00
N SER A 98 -2.90 -13.08 -4.11
CA SER A 98 -3.51 -14.11 -3.25
C SER A 98 -2.65 -14.42 -2.03
N VAL A 99 -3.26 -14.99 -0.98
CA VAL A 99 -2.55 -15.46 0.24
C VAL A 99 -1.50 -16.51 -0.10
N ALA A 100 -1.82 -17.47 -0.97
CA ALA A 100 -0.87 -18.50 -1.38
C ALA A 100 0.38 -17.93 -2.07
N ALA A 101 0.23 -16.87 -2.86
CA ALA A 101 1.36 -16.16 -3.46
C ALA A 101 2.20 -15.42 -2.40
N CYS A 102 1.56 -14.82 -1.40
CA CYS A 102 2.26 -14.23 -0.25
C CYS A 102 3.08 -15.28 0.53
N ASP A 103 2.51 -16.47 0.74
CA ASP A 103 3.19 -17.56 1.44
C ASP A 103 4.44 -18.03 0.66
N ARG A 104 4.41 -18.06 -0.68
CA ARG A 104 5.60 -18.37 -1.49
C ARG A 104 6.70 -17.31 -1.36
N ILE A 105 6.34 -16.02 -1.33
CA ILE A 105 7.32 -14.94 -1.09
C ILE A 105 7.95 -15.08 0.31
N ILE A 106 7.16 -15.35 1.34
CA ILE A 106 7.65 -15.55 2.72
C ILE A 106 8.59 -16.77 2.79
N ALA A 107 8.21 -17.88 2.14
CA ALA A 107 9.04 -19.06 2.08
C ALA A 107 10.39 -18.81 1.38
N ALA A 108 10.36 -18.10 0.24
CA ALA A 108 11.58 -17.71 -0.49
C ALA A 108 12.48 -16.78 0.33
N SER A 109 11.89 -15.80 1.03
CA SER A 109 12.60 -14.89 1.93
C SER A 109 13.34 -15.66 3.04
N ARG A 110 12.67 -16.60 3.70
CA ARG A 110 13.25 -17.45 4.74
C ARG A 110 14.36 -18.35 4.19
N SER A 111 14.11 -19.01 3.07
CA SER A 111 15.08 -19.92 2.44
C SER A 111 16.35 -19.20 1.99
N ALA A 112 16.22 -17.99 1.46
CA ALA A 112 17.36 -17.19 0.99
C ALA A 112 18.08 -16.43 2.12
N GLY A 113 17.53 -16.35 3.33
CA GLY A 113 18.03 -15.50 4.40
C GLY A 113 18.03 -14.02 4.00
N ARG A 114 17.04 -13.61 3.21
CA ARG A 114 16.88 -12.23 2.73
C ARG A 114 15.55 -11.66 3.20
N VAL A 115 15.50 -10.35 3.39
CA VAL A 115 14.35 -9.67 3.96
C VAL A 115 13.49 -9.07 2.87
N VAL A 116 12.17 -9.13 3.06
CA VAL A 116 11.18 -8.38 2.30
C VAL A 116 10.62 -7.27 3.17
N GLN A 117 10.82 -6.02 2.76
CA GLN A 117 10.12 -4.85 3.28
C GLN A 117 8.94 -4.53 2.37
N MET A 118 7.74 -4.44 2.94
CA MET A 118 6.56 -4.04 2.18
C MET A 118 6.53 -2.55 1.91
N GLY A 119 6.09 -2.16 0.72
CA GLY A 119 5.91 -0.79 0.25
C GLY A 119 4.67 -0.11 0.82
N PHE A 120 4.44 -0.18 2.13
CA PHE A 120 3.32 0.47 2.80
C PHE A 120 3.67 1.92 3.16
N VAL A 121 3.80 2.75 2.14
CA VAL A 121 4.22 4.15 2.26
C VAL A 121 3.36 4.96 3.23
N CYS A 122 2.06 4.65 3.34
CA CYS A 122 1.15 5.38 4.20
C CYS A 122 1.51 5.30 5.68
N ARG A 123 2.12 4.19 6.16
CA ARG A 123 2.64 4.09 7.53
C ARG A 123 3.65 5.17 7.87
N ARG A 124 4.36 5.66 6.85
CA ARG A 124 5.48 6.61 6.98
C ARG A 124 5.06 8.05 6.74
N MET A 125 3.78 8.30 6.49
CA MET A 125 3.25 9.66 6.39
C MET A 125 3.15 10.31 7.76
N PRO A 126 3.45 11.63 7.90
CA PRO A 126 3.56 12.31 9.20
C PRO A 126 2.34 12.15 10.10
N ALA A 127 1.11 12.24 9.57
CA ALA A 127 -0.10 12.07 10.35
C ALA A 127 -0.23 10.65 10.94
N VAL A 128 0.05 9.61 10.14
CA VAL A 128 0.02 8.22 10.61
C VAL A 128 1.13 7.96 11.63
N GLU A 129 2.35 8.48 11.41
CA GLU A 129 3.44 8.37 12.39
C GLU A 129 3.11 9.09 13.70
N MET A 130 2.46 10.26 13.63
CA MET A 130 2.03 10.97 14.84
C MET A 130 0.94 10.18 15.57
N ALA A 131 -0.06 9.65 14.87
CA ALA A 131 -1.09 8.80 15.47
C ALA A 131 -0.48 7.54 16.13
N HIS A 132 0.52 6.93 15.48
CA HIS A 132 1.22 5.78 16.05
C HIS A 132 2.04 6.14 17.31
N ARG A 133 2.65 7.32 17.35
CA ARG A 133 3.31 7.81 18.58
C ARG A 133 2.31 8.01 19.72
N LEU A 134 1.16 8.62 19.45
CA LEU A 134 0.10 8.80 20.44
C LEU A 134 -0.44 7.45 20.97
N GLU A 135 -0.58 6.47 20.09
CA GLU A 135 -0.96 5.11 20.48
C GLU A 135 0.10 4.48 21.40
N ARG A 136 1.38 4.51 21.01
CA ARG A 136 2.49 3.96 21.81
C ARG A 136 2.69 4.66 23.16
N ASP A 137 2.38 5.94 23.24
CA ASP A 137 2.38 6.71 24.50
C ASP A 137 1.14 6.42 25.36
N GLY A 138 0.26 5.50 24.93
CA GLY A 138 -0.95 5.13 25.66
C GLY A 138 -2.06 6.18 25.63
N ARG A 139 -1.92 7.25 24.83
CA ARG A 139 -2.89 8.35 24.77
C ARG A 139 -4.25 7.96 24.21
N MET A 140 -4.32 6.83 23.51
CA MET A 140 -5.57 6.31 22.98
C MET A 140 -6.15 5.16 23.85
N GLY A 141 -5.34 4.58 24.74
CA GLY A 141 -5.72 3.35 25.41
C GLY A 141 -5.90 2.19 24.43
N ARG A 142 -6.74 1.21 24.77
CA ARG A 142 -7.06 0.13 23.82
C ARG A 142 -7.92 0.67 22.69
N ILE A 143 -7.46 0.52 21.45
CA ILE A 143 -8.25 0.86 20.25
C ILE A 143 -9.26 -0.27 20.01
N TYR A 144 -10.56 0.07 20.07
CA TYR A 144 -11.64 -0.90 19.92
C TYR A 144 -12.37 -0.81 18.59
N HIS A 145 -12.24 0.31 17.87
CA HIS A 145 -12.85 0.49 16.55
C HIS A 145 -12.04 1.44 15.69
N VAL A 146 -11.95 1.14 14.39
CA VAL A 146 -11.39 2.05 13.39
C VAL A 146 -12.35 2.15 12.20
N LYS A 147 -12.66 3.38 11.78
CA LYS A 147 -13.26 3.64 10.47
C LYS A 147 -12.16 4.05 9.51
N ALA A 148 -12.07 3.35 8.39
CA ALA A 148 -11.06 3.56 7.37
C ALA A 148 -11.75 3.78 6.02
N SER A 149 -11.64 4.96 5.45
CA SER A 149 -12.37 5.33 4.23
C SER A 149 -11.54 6.14 3.26
N MET A 150 -11.75 5.88 1.96
CA MET A 150 -11.20 6.68 0.87
C MET A 150 -12.20 6.74 -0.28
N TYR A 151 -12.72 7.94 -0.51
CA TYR A 151 -13.77 8.18 -1.49
C TYR A 151 -13.26 9.02 -2.64
N ARG A 152 -13.39 8.49 -3.86
CA ARG A 152 -13.08 9.23 -5.09
C ARG A 152 -14.32 9.31 -5.95
N ARG A 153 -14.68 10.51 -6.37
CA ARG A 153 -15.84 10.72 -7.26
C ARG A 153 -15.56 10.18 -8.67
N ARG A 154 -14.37 10.41 -9.20
CA ARG A 154 -13.88 9.92 -10.50
C ARG A 154 -12.37 9.71 -10.42
N GLY A 155 -11.95 8.54 -9.96
CA GLY A 155 -10.56 8.26 -9.65
C GLY A 155 -10.08 6.87 -10.06
N VAL A 156 -10.68 6.28 -11.11
CA VAL A 156 -10.14 5.04 -11.70
C VAL A 156 -8.74 5.35 -12.25
N PRO A 157 -7.69 4.62 -11.85
CA PRO A 157 -6.30 4.95 -12.20
C PRO A 157 -5.99 4.86 -13.68
N GLY A 158 -6.55 3.85 -14.37
CA GLY A 158 -6.34 3.60 -15.80
C GLY A 158 -7.37 2.61 -16.30
N LEU A 159 -8.45 3.13 -16.90
CA LEU A 159 -9.58 2.35 -17.36
C LEU A 159 -9.21 1.49 -18.57
N GLY A 160 -9.59 0.20 -18.55
CA GLY A 160 -9.28 -0.76 -19.60
C GLY A 160 -7.84 -1.30 -19.57
N GLY A 161 -6.99 -0.79 -18.68
CA GLY A 161 -5.61 -1.24 -18.49
C GLY A 161 -5.49 -2.37 -17.46
N TRP A 162 -4.25 -2.63 -17.02
CA TRP A 162 -3.96 -3.70 -16.06
C TRP A 162 -4.64 -3.49 -14.70
N PHE A 163 -4.83 -2.22 -14.27
CA PHE A 163 -5.52 -1.88 -13.02
C PHE A 163 -6.96 -2.38 -12.98
N THR A 164 -7.66 -2.35 -14.11
CA THR A 164 -9.06 -2.78 -14.20
C THR A 164 -9.23 -4.21 -14.73
N THR A 165 -8.15 -4.92 -14.96
CA THR A 165 -8.13 -6.35 -15.34
C THR A 165 -7.86 -7.21 -14.11
N LYS A 166 -8.87 -7.88 -13.56
CA LYS A 166 -8.79 -8.65 -12.31
C LYS A 166 -7.67 -9.68 -12.30
N ALA A 167 -7.45 -10.38 -13.40
CA ALA A 167 -6.37 -11.36 -13.51
C ALA A 167 -4.97 -10.76 -13.29
N ARG A 168 -4.81 -9.44 -13.49
CA ARG A 168 -3.55 -8.72 -13.34
C ARG A 168 -3.46 -7.92 -12.04
N SER A 169 -4.54 -7.23 -11.69
CA SER A 169 -4.58 -6.37 -10.50
C SER A 169 -4.96 -7.11 -9.22
N GLY A 170 -5.71 -8.22 -9.33
CA GLY A 170 -6.32 -8.92 -8.19
C GLY A 170 -7.67 -8.34 -7.78
N GLY A 171 -8.00 -7.11 -8.20
CA GLY A 171 -9.22 -6.38 -7.88
C GLY A 171 -9.13 -4.90 -8.17
N GLY A 172 -10.13 -4.14 -7.75
CA GLY A 172 -10.26 -2.70 -7.94
C GLY A 172 -9.82 -1.86 -6.73
N PRO A 173 -10.67 -0.93 -6.23
CA PRO A 173 -10.31 -0.05 -5.13
C PRO A 173 -9.99 -0.76 -3.81
N LEU A 174 -10.47 -1.97 -3.56
CA LEU A 174 -10.07 -2.73 -2.39
C LEU A 174 -8.56 -3.04 -2.41
N ILE A 175 -8.05 -3.49 -3.54
CA ILE A 175 -6.62 -3.81 -3.74
C ILE A 175 -5.76 -2.53 -3.87
N ASP A 176 -6.28 -1.46 -4.47
CA ASP A 176 -5.51 -0.24 -4.70
C ASP A 176 -5.53 0.72 -3.50
N LEU A 177 -6.71 1.02 -2.98
CA LEU A 177 -6.92 1.99 -1.89
C LEU A 177 -7.13 1.30 -0.54
N GLY A 178 -7.96 0.27 -0.52
CA GLY A 178 -8.30 -0.49 0.69
C GLY A 178 -7.08 -1.12 1.34
N VAL A 179 -6.11 -1.56 0.57
CA VAL A 179 -4.84 -2.11 1.07
C VAL A 179 -4.08 -1.11 1.94
N HIS A 180 -4.05 0.18 1.59
CA HIS A 180 -3.41 1.23 2.37
C HIS A 180 -4.17 1.52 3.66
N LEU A 181 -5.49 1.56 3.57
CA LEU A 181 -6.38 1.80 4.70
C LEU A 181 -6.32 0.68 5.73
N LEU A 182 -6.40 -0.58 5.27
CA LEU A 182 -6.30 -1.76 6.13
C LEU A 182 -4.92 -1.85 6.78
N ASP A 183 -3.87 -1.62 6.02
CA ASP A 183 -2.52 -1.62 6.54
C ASP A 183 -2.33 -0.56 7.63
N ALA A 184 -2.75 0.68 7.38
CA ALA A 184 -2.63 1.76 8.36
C ALA A 184 -3.48 1.51 9.61
N ALA A 185 -4.72 1.01 9.45
CA ALA A 185 -5.59 0.65 10.57
C ALA A 185 -4.98 -0.46 11.44
N LEU A 186 -4.55 -1.57 10.82
CA LEU A 186 -3.90 -2.66 11.53
C LEU A 186 -2.60 -2.24 12.21
N HIS A 187 -1.81 -1.37 11.55
CA HIS A 187 -0.57 -0.83 12.12
C HIS A 187 -0.84 -0.03 13.42
N LEU A 188 -1.83 0.85 13.40
CA LEU A 188 -2.20 1.67 14.55
C LEU A 188 -2.88 0.87 15.67
N MET A 189 -3.46 -0.29 15.34
CA MET A 189 -4.04 -1.21 16.32
C MET A 189 -3.03 -2.22 16.90
N GLY A 190 -1.73 -2.13 16.53
CA GLY A 190 -0.71 -3.09 16.97
C GLY A 190 -0.79 -4.46 16.28
N HIS A 191 -1.36 -4.52 15.07
CA HIS A 191 -1.51 -5.72 14.24
C HIS A 191 -2.32 -6.86 14.86
N PRO A 192 -3.53 -6.63 15.38
CA PRO A 192 -4.38 -7.72 15.86
C PRO A 192 -4.72 -8.67 14.72
N LYS A 193 -4.89 -9.95 15.03
CA LYS A 193 -5.35 -10.92 14.02
C LYS A 193 -6.77 -10.56 13.57
N VAL A 194 -6.98 -10.43 12.27
CA VAL A 194 -8.33 -10.34 11.70
C VAL A 194 -8.93 -11.73 11.68
N LEU A 195 -10.08 -11.90 12.30
CA LEU A 195 -10.72 -13.19 12.50
C LEU A 195 -11.82 -13.47 11.48
N ARG A 196 -12.61 -12.44 11.17
CA ARG A 196 -13.79 -12.55 10.29
C ARG A 196 -13.96 -11.28 9.48
N ALA A 197 -14.53 -11.40 8.29
CA ALA A 197 -14.87 -10.29 7.42
C ALA A 197 -16.29 -10.45 6.86
N SER A 198 -17.03 -9.34 6.82
CA SER A 198 -18.27 -9.18 6.09
C SER A 198 -18.09 -8.05 5.09
N GLY A 199 -18.34 -8.29 3.80
CA GLY A 199 -18.09 -7.30 2.76
C GLY A 199 -19.10 -7.35 1.61
N ALA A 200 -19.25 -6.22 0.94
CA ALA A 200 -19.99 -6.09 -0.31
C ALA A 200 -19.16 -5.28 -1.32
N ILE A 201 -19.20 -5.68 -2.57
CA ILE A 201 -18.53 -5.02 -3.69
C ILE A 201 -19.52 -4.62 -4.77
N TYR A 202 -19.24 -3.52 -5.46
CA TYR A 202 -20.11 -2.98 -6.49
C TYR A 202 -19.28 -2.63 -7.72
N SER A 203 -19.78 -3.01 -8.92
CA SER A 203 -19.19 -2.72 -10.22
C SER A 203 -20.21 -1.97 -11.07
N ILE A 204 -20.28 -0.67 -10.90
CA ILE A 204 -21.32 0.19 -11.51
C ILE A 204 -20.76 1.00 -12.67
N PHE A 205 -19.64 1.68 -12.46
CA PHE A 205 -19.05 2.61 -13.40
C PHE A 205 -18.18 1.90 -14.44
N GLY A 206 -17.39 0.90 -14.01
CA GLY A 206 -16.51 0.13 -14.88
C GLY A 206 -17.25 -0.58 -16.00
N LYS A 207 -18.48 -1.06 -15.76
CA LYS A 207 -19.34 -1.68 -16.78
C LYS A 207 -19.82 -0.72 -17.88
N ARG A 208 -19.57 0.59 -17.72
CA ARG A 208 -20.00 1.64 -18.63
C ARG A 208 -18.82 2.52 -19.04
N MET A 209 -17.70 1.90 -19.38
CA MET A 209 -16.44 2.61 -19.68
C MET A 209 -16.64 3.79 -20.64
N GLU A 210 -17.39 3.59 -21.71
CA GLU A 210 -17.68 4.61 -22.73
C GLU A 210 -18.42 5.84 -22.18
N LYS A 211 -19.17 5.67 -21.09
CA LYS A 211 -19.94 6.73 -20.43
C LYS A 211 -19.28 7.26 -19.17
N TYR A 212 -18.11 6.73 -18.82
CA TYR A 212 -17.40 7.15 -17.62
C TYR A 212 -16.77 8.54 -17.86
N ALA A 213 -17.30 9.53 -17.15
CA ALA A 213 -16.69 10.86 -17.14
C ALA A 213 -15.39 10.78 -16.32
N HIS A 214 -14.26 11.07 -16.94
CA HIS A 214 -12.95 11.09 -16.29
C HIS A 214 -12.23 12.42 -16.56
N THR A 215 -11.43 12.86 -15.61
CA THR A 215 -10.65 14.08 -15.71
C THR A 215 -9.17 13.80 -15.83
N ASN A 216 -8.68 12.80 -15.09
CA ASN A 216 -7.26 12.42 -15.09
C ASN A 216 -7.13 10.93 -14.69
N MET A 217 -6.31 10.20 -15.45
CA MET A 217 -5.93 8.81 -15.16
C MET A 217 -4.41 8.72 -15.12
N TRP A 218 -3.84 8.65 -13.92
CA TRP A 218 -2.40 8.70 -13.73
C TRP A 218 -1.64 7.47 -14.27
N ALA A 219 -2.34 6.34 -14.41
CA ALA A 219 -1.76 5.09 -14.93
C ALA A 219 -1.84 4.98 -16.47
N GLY A 220 -2.36 5.99 -17.14
CA GLY A 220 -2.45 6.08 -18.60
C GLY A 220 -3.85 6.47 -19.10
N PRO A 221 -3.97 6.79 -20.38
CA PRO A 221 -5.24 7.12 -21.00
C PRO A 221 -6.20 5.90 -20.98
N PRO A 222 -7.53 6.13 -21.04
CA PRO A 222 -8.50 5.03 -21.08
C PRO A 222 -8.38 4.22 -22.37
N ASP A 223 -8.44 2.91 -22.24
CA ASP A 223 -8.64 1.96 -23.32
C ASP A 223 -10.06 1.41 -23.26
N PHE A 224 -10.98 2.00 -24.03
CA PHE A 224 -12.39 1.58 -24.05
C PHE A 224 -12.62 0.21 -24.68
N LYS A 225 -11.60 -0.39 -25.31
CA LYS A 225 -11.63 -1.78 -25.82
C LYS A 225 -11.01 -2.78 -24.86
N GLY A 226 -10.40 -2.29 -23.80
CA GLY A 226 -9.77 -3.09 -22.76
C GLY A 226 -10.77 -3.71 -21.77
N THR A 227 -10.24 -4.34 -20.74
CA THR A 227 -11.03 -5.05 -19.73
C THR A 227 -11.29 -4.18 -18.50
N CYS A 228 -12.54 -4.21 -18.02
CA CYS A 228 -12.90 -3.68 -16.70
C CYS A 228 -13.84 -4.68 -16.02
N ASP A 229 -13.24 -5.63 -15.28
CA ASP A 229 -13.91 -6.74 -14.60
C ASP A 229 -13.69 -6.73 -13.08
N VAL A 230 -13.26 -5.57 -12.54
CA VAL A 230 -13.09 -5.31 -11.11
C VAL A 230 -14.23 -4.47 -10.55
N GLU A 231 -14.33 -4.41 -9.23
CA GLU A 231 -15.24 -3.51 -8.53
C GLU A 231 -14.76 -2.05 -8.64
N ASP A 232 -15.69 -1.11 -8.47
CA ASP A 232 -15.40 0.33 -8.34
C ASP A 232 -15.75 0.89 -6.96
N HIS A 233 -16.40 0.08 -6.11
CA HIS A 233 -16.69 0.40 -4.71
C HIS A 233 -16.72 -0.86 -3.84
N VAL A 234 -16.22 -0.74 -2.60
CA VAL A 234 -16.26 -1.76 -1.56
C VAL A 234 -16.68 -1.16 -0.23
N THR A 235 -17.47 -1.89 0.53
CA THR A 235 -17.74 -1.67 1.96
C THR A 235 -17.53 -2.97 2.72
N ALA A 236 -16.93 -2.91 3.92
CA ALA A 236 -16.68 -4.10 4.72
C ALA A 236 -16.62 -3.78 6.23
N LEU A 237 -16.94 -4.78 7.03
CA LEU A 237 -16.69 -4.83 8.46
C LEU A 237 -15.80 -6.03 8.79
N LEU A 238 -14.67 -5.78 9.46
CA LEU A 238 -13.77 -6.81 9.92
C LEU A 238 -13.83 -6.91 11.45
N ARG A 239 -13.80 -8.15 11.96
CA ARG A 239 -13.70 -8.45 13.39
C ARG A 239 -12.29 -8.94 13.71
N CYS A 240 -11.66 -8.26 14.65
CA CYS A 240 -10.29 -8.54 15.07
C CYS A 240 -10.26 -9.24 16.43
N GLU A 241 -9.12 -9.83 16.72
CA GLU A 241 -8.81 -10.37 18.04
C GLU A 241 -9.00 -9.31 19.14
N GLY A 242 -9.41 -9.71 20.33
CA GLY A 242 -9.73 -8.78 21.41
C GLY A 242 -11.05 -8.03 21.25
N GLY A 243 -11.89 -8.38 20.25
CA GLY A 243 -13.20 -7.78 20.00
C GLY A 243 -13.17 -6.44 19.27
N ALA A 244 -12.02 -5.98 18.84
CA ALA A 244 -11.91 -4.77 18.03
C ALA A 244 -12.47 -4.97 16.61
N THR A 245 -12.86 -3.86 15.96
CA THR A 245 -13.44 -3.89 14.61
C THR A 245 -12.85 -2.82 13.70
N ILE A 246 -12.85 -3.10 12.39
CA ILE A 246 -12.49 -2.14 11.35
C ILE A 246 -13.67 -2.04 10.36
N GLU A 247 -14.20 -0.83 10.18
CA GLU A 247 -15.12 -0.50 9.09
C GLU A 247 -14.30 0.05 7.92
N LEU A 248 -14.42 -0.56 6.75
CA LEU A 248 -13.67 -0.18 5.56
C LEU A 248 -14.59 0.27 4.44
N ASN A 249 -14.30 1.43 3.86
CA ASN A 249 -14.94 1.91 2.64
C ASN A 249 -13.89 2.42 1.66
N ALA A 250 -13.85 1.88 0.44
CA ALA A 250 -12.95 2.35 -0.60
C ALA A 250 -13.68 2.42 -1.94
N THR A 251 -13.54 3.54 -2.65
CA THR A 251 -14.17 3.69 -3.95
C THR A 251 -13.32 4.49 -4.93
N TRP A 252 -13.30 4.02 -6.16
CA TRP A 252 -12.72 4.74 -7.29
C TRP A 252 -13.72 5.67 -7.97
N ALA A 253 -15.03 5.36 -7.85
CA ALA A 253 -16.07 6.13 -8.52
C ALA A 253 -17.38 6.10 -7.74
N MET A 254 -17.98 7.26 -7.55
CA MET A 254 -19.28 7.43 -6.87
C MET A 254 -20.01 8.68 -7.35
N ASN A 255 -21.32 8.74 -7.13
CA ASN A 255 -22.14 9.92 -7.38
C ASN A 255 -22.51 10.62 -6.05
N VAL A 256 -21.47 10.98 -5.30
CA VAL A 256 -21.59 11.79 -4.07
C VAL A 256 -20.77 13.05 -4.28
N PRO A 257 -21.18 14.22 -3.78
CA PRO A 257 -20.38 15.44 -3.87
C PRO A 257 -18.99 15.27 -3.25
N ASP A 258 -18.01 15.97 -3.81
CA ASP A 258 -16.64 15.95 -3.26
C ASP A 258 -16.67 16.50 -1.82
N ASN A 259 -15.89 15.91 -0.93
CA ASN A 259 -15.79 16.25 0.50
C ASN A 259 -17.06 16.09 1.34
N ALA A 260 -18.10 15.42 0.82
CA ALA A 260 -19.33 15.15 1.57
C ALA A 260 -19.18 13.99 2.58
N LEU A 261 -18.20 13.12 2.38
CA LEU A 261 -17.90 11.99 3.25
C LEU A 261 -16.49 12.14 3.84
N PRO A 262 -16.26 11.76 5.09
CA PRO A 262 -14.93 11.85 5.71
C PRO A 262 -14.00 10.81 5.09
N ASP A 263 -12.83 11.27 4.66
CA ASP A 263 -11.72 10.42 4.17
C ASP A 263 -10.68 10.19 5.28
N GLY A 264 -9.98 9.05 5.22
CA GLY A 264 -8.89 8.70 6.09
C GLY A 264 -9.26 7.72 7.19
N LEU A 265 -8.72 7.92 8.37
CA LEU A 265 -8.90 7.07 9.54
C LEU A 265 -9.59 7.84 10.66
N ALA A 266 -10.65 7.27 11.23
CA ALA A 266 -11.18 7.67 12.52
C ALA A 266 -10.92 6.54 13.52
N ILE A 267 -10.18 6.82 14.57
CA ILE A 267 -9.68 5.86 15.57
C ILE A 267 -10.43 6.09 16.87
N PHE A 268 -10.99 5.03 17.43
CA PHE A 268 -11.75 5.03 18.68
C PHE A 268 -11.01 4.19 19.71
N GLY A 269 -10.42 4.86 20.69
CA GLY A 269 -9.72 4.23 21.81
C GLY A 269 -10.40 4.55 23.14
N GLU A 270 -10.09 3.78 24.19
CA GLU A 270 -10.71 3.91 25.52
C GLU A 270 -10.28 5.19 26.25
N ALA A 271 -9.09 5.73 25.94
CA ALA A 271 -8.56 6.94 26.59
C ALA A 271 -8.50 8.13 25.65
N GLY A 272 -8.72 7.93 24.37
CA GLY A 272 -8.72 8.98 23.36
C GLY A 272 -8.91 8.43 21.95
N GLY A 273 -9.16 9.32 21.02
CA GLY A 273 -9.35 8.97 19.60
C GLY A 273 -8.93 10.11 18.70
N CYS A 274 -8.77 9.83 17.42
CA CYS A 274 -8.43 10.86 16.45
C CYS A 274 -9.04 10.57 15.09
N GLN A 275 -9.19 11.62 14.27
CA GLN A 275 -9.57 11.51 12.87
C GLN A 275 -8.59 12.31 12.02
N PHE A 276 -8.16 11.74 10.90
CA PHE A 276 -7.27 12.41 9.95
C PHE A 276 -7.27 11.69 8.59
N GLY A 277 -7.04 12.44 7.52
CA GLY A 277 -6.69 11.92 6.20
C GLY A 277 -5.23 11.43 6.19
N LEU A 278 -4.94 10.39 5.40
CA LEU A 278 -3.57 9.83 5.35
C LEU A 278 -2.50 10.88 5.00
N GLN A 279 -2.85 11.89 4.21
CA GLN A 279 -1.96 12.98 3.79
C GLN A 279 -2.20 14.28 4.55
N ASP A 280 -2.92 14.25 5.67
CA ASP A 280 -3.18 15.44 6.44
C ASP A 280 -1.90 15.99 7.09
N LYS A 281 -1.88 17.31 7.25
CA LYS A 281 -0.78 18.04 7.88
C LYS A 281 -1.00 18.27 9.38
N ARG A 282 -2.14 17.84 9.88
CA ARG A 282 -2.54 17.98 11.29
C ARG A 282 -3.40 16.80 11.70
N ILE A 283 -3.36 16.46 12.97
CA ILE A 283 -4.31 15.54 13.61
C ILE A 283 -4.85 16.18 14.86
N THR A 284 -6.05 15.78 15.26
CA THR A 284 -6.63 16.19 16.55
C THR A 284 -6.87 14.93 17.36
N LEU A 285 -6.33 14.88 18.58
CA LEU A 285 -6.61 13.87 19.58
C LEU A 285 -7.75 14.35 20.47
N ALA A 286 -8.89 13.71 20.38
CA ALA A 286 -9.98 13.89 21.33
C ALA A 286 -9.71 13.03 22.57
N THR A 287 -9.71 13.61 23.76
CA THR A 287 -9.36 12.95 25.02
C THR A 287 -10.07 13.63 26.20
N GLU A 288 -9.72 13.25 27.41
CA GLU A 288 -10.12 13.93 28.64
C GLU A 288 -8.90 14.51 29.37
N THR A 289 -9.05 15.73 29.88
CA THR A 289 -8.03 16.37 30.70
C THR A 289 -8.71 17.04 31.90
N LEU A 290 -8.24 16.73 33.10
CA LEU A 290 -8.81 17.26 34.35
C LEU A 290 -10.32 16.95 34.52
N GLY A 291 -10.78 15.81 33.97
CA GLY A 291 -12.17 15.39 34.03
C GLY A 291 -13.11 16.10 33.06
N VAL A 292 -12.59 16.79 32.07
CA VAL A 292 -13.38 17.45 31.00
C VAL A 292 -12.91 16.99 29.62
N PRO A 293 -13.80 16.88 28.62
CA PRO A 293 -13.43 16.62 27.24
C PRO A 293 -12.47 17.70 26.72
N ALA A 294 -11.43 17.29 26.02
CA ALA A 294 -10.41 18.18 25.48
C ALA A 294 -9.92 17.70 24.10
N ASP A 295 -9.66 18.65 23.21
CA ASP A 295 -9.05 18.41 21.92
C ASP A 295 -7.60 18.92 21.92
N LEU A 296 -6.66 18.03 21.64
CA LEU A 296 -5.23 18.32 21.54
C LEU A 296 -4.77 18.20 20.10
N SER A 297 -4.10 19.22 19.59
CA SER A 297 -3.52 19.22 18.25
C SER A 297 -1.99 19.21 18.34
N PRO A 298 -1.35 18.02 18.32
CA PRO A 298 0.10 17.94 18.35
C PRO A 298 0.71 18.63 17.14
N HIS A 299 1.76 19.43 17.36
CA HIS A 299 2.49 20.05 16.28
C HIS A 299 3.52 19.07 15.69
N PHE A 300 3.49 18.88 14.36
CA PHE A 300 4.48 18.14 13.62
C PHE A 300 4.69 18.74 12.22
N VAL A 301 5.86 18.49 11.64
CA VAL A 301 6.21 19.00 10.32
C VAL A 301 5.64 18.08 9.24
N ALA A 302 4.82 18.63 8.38
CA ALA A 302 4.17 17.92 7.28
C ALA A 302 4.04 18.83 6.05
N ASP A 303 5.17 19.25 5.46
CA ASP A 303 5.18 20.15 4.29
C ASP A 303 4.58 19.46 3.06
N ASP A 304 5.09 18.28 2.75
CA ASP A 304 4.56 17.38 1.72
C ASP A 304 4.49 15.96 2.31
N PRO A 305 3.35 15.56 2.90
CA PRO A 305 3.22 14.29 3.61
C PRO A 305 3.53 13.06 2.74
N LEU A 306 3.16 13.10 1.46
CA LEU A 306 3.42 11.99 0.55
C LEU A 306 4.91 11.85 0.23
N GLN A 307 5.60 12.92 -0.10
CA GLN A 307 7.05 12.90 -0.31
C GLN A 307 7.80 12.48 0.94
N GLN A 308 7.41 13.01 2.11
CA GLN A 308 8.01 12.62 3.38
C GLN A 308 7.83 11.13 3.67
N GLY A 309 6.66 10.56 3.36
CA GLY A 309 6.41 9.12 3.45
C GLY A 309 7.34 8.29 2.55
N TRP A 310 7.50 8.70 1.30
CA TRP A 310 8.43 8.03 0.36
C TRP A 310 9.89 8.13 0.80
N ASP A 311 10.35 9.32 1.24
CA ASP A 311 11.69 9.50 1.79
C ASP A 311 11.92 8.62 3.02
N ALA A 312 10.96 8.57 3.95
CA ALA A 312 11.04 7.77 5.16
C ALA A 312 11.06 6.26 4.87
N GLN A 313 10.24 5.80 3.92
CA GLN A 313 10.25 4.41 3.45
C GLN A 313 11.60 4.02 2.83
N SER A 314 12.14 4.87 1.96
CA SER A 314 13.44 4.65 1.32
C SER A 314 14.58 4.65 2.35
N ARG A 315 14.52 5.56 3.34
CA ARG A 315 15.49 5.60 4.44
C ARG A 315 15.43 4.34 5.30
N ALA A 316 14.24 3.82 5.58
CA ALA A 316 14.07 2.58 6.32
C ALA A 316 14.68 1.38 5.56
N PHE A 317 14.46 1.30 4.24
CA PHE A 317 15.07 0.25 3.44
C PHE A 317 16.62 0.37 3.39
N LYS A 318 17.15 1.59 3.26
CA LYS A 318 18.58 1.84 3.37
C LYS A 318 19.15 1.35 4.70
N GLN A 319 18.52 1.72 5.82
CA GLN A 319 18.94 1.27 7.16
C GLN A 319 18.91 -0.26 7.28
N LEU A 320 17.85 -0.90 6.76
CA LEU A 320 17.75 -2.36 6.72
C LEU A 320 18.93 -2.99 5.97
N LEU A 321 19.32 -2.44 4.82
CA LEU A 321 20.44 -2.94 4.04
C LEU A 321 21.78 -2.74 4.75
N GLU A 322 21.96 -1.63 5.47
CA GLU A 322 23.21 -1.26 6.14
C GLU A 322 23.41 -1.94 7.50
N GLN A 323 22.34 -2.08 8.27
CA GLN A 323 22.38 -2.50 9.67
C GLN A 323 21.71 -3.86 9.92
N GLY A 324 20.93 -4.36 8.96
CA GLY A 324 20.07 -5.53 9.18
C GLY A 324 18.88 -5.20 10.07
N GLY A 325 18.32 -6.24 10.70
CA GLY A 325 17.18 -6.12 11.59
C GLY A 325 15.84 -6.39 10.91
N GLU A 326 14.75 -6.02 11.59
CA GLU A 326 13.39 -6.20 11.04
C GLU A 326 12.97 -5.01 10.17
N PRO A 327 12.27 -5.26 9.06
CA PRO A 327 11.73 -4.20 8.23
C PRO A 327 10.58 -3.48 8.94
N VAL A 328 10.40 -2.20 8.65
CA VAL A 328 9.30 -1.37 9.21
C VAL A 328 7.91 -1.87 8.82
N ALA A 329 7.82 -2.67 7.77
CA ALA A 329 6.62 -3.37 7.34
C ALA A 329 7.03 -4.75 6.83
N THR A 330 6.66 -5.80 7.57
CA THR A 330 7.12 -7.17 7.29
C THR A 330 6.26 -7.85 6.22
N ALA A 331 6.82 -8.88 5.57
CA ALA A 331 6.06 -9.75 4.66
C ALA A 331 4.88 -10.44 5.36
N THR A 332 5.02 -10.79 6.64
CA THR A 332 3.93 -11.39 7.44
C THR A 332 2.76 -10.41 7.61
N GLN A 333 3.05 -9.13 7.82
CA GLN A 333 2.04 -8.08 7.86
C GLN A 333 1.38 -7.87 6.48
N GLY A 334 2.17 -7.90 5.40
CA GLY A 334 1.64 -7.87 4.03
C GLY A 334 0.68 -9.02 3.74
N ARG A 335 1.03 -10.24 4.18
CA ARG A 335 0.16 -11.41 4.09
C ARG A 335 -1.13 -11.25 4.89
N ALA A 336 -1.05 -10.69 6.10
CA ALA A 336 -2.24 -10.47 6.93
C ALA A 336 -3.23 -9.49 6.28
N VAL A 337 -2.74 -8.42 5.66
CA VAL A 337 -3.55 -7.49 4.87
C VAL A 337 -4.17 -8.20 3.67
N GLN A 338 -3.40 -9.01 2.93
CA GLN A 338 -3.92 -9.78 1.79
C GLN A 338 -4.99 -10.78 2.22
N ALA A 339 -4.80 -11.47 3.36
CA ALA A 339 -5.80 -12.41 3.88
C ALA A 339 -7.13 -11.72 4.24
N ALA A 340 -7.08 -10.52 4.80
CA ALA A 340 -8.26 -9.72 5.05
C ALA A 340 -8.97 -9.31 3.75
N ILE A 341 -8.22 -8.88 2.73
CA ILE A 341 -8.73 -8.55 1.40
C ILE A 341 -9.40 -9.78 0.74
N ASP A 342 -8.73 -10.93 0.74
CA ASP A 342 -9.28 -12.17 0.17
C ASP A 342 -10.59 -12.58 0.88
N ALA A 343 -10.65 -12.40 2.20
CA ALA A 343 -11.86 -12.68 2.97
C ALA A 343 -13.01 -11.71 2.63
N ILE A 344 -12.73 -10.42 2.40
CA ILE A 344 -13.74 -9.45 1.95
C ILE A 344 -14.31 -9.87 0.58
N TYR A 345 -13.47 -10.27 -0.37
CA TYR A 345 -13.94 -10.74 -1.67
C TYR A 345 -14.76 -12.04 -1.57
N ARG A 346 -14.33 -13.00 -0.73
CA ARG A 346 -15.11 -14.23 -0.48
C ARG A 346 -16.45 -13.91 0.16
N SER A 347 -16.47 -13.06 1.18
CA SER A 347 -17.72 -12.63 1.84
C SER A 347 -18.69 -11.99 0.86
N ALA A 348 -18.20 -11.13 -0.03
CA ALA A 348 -19.03 -10.51 -1.05
C ALA A 348 -19.60 -11.52 -2.05
N ALA A 349 -18.83 -12.55 -2.41
CA ALA A 349 -19.27 -13.61 -3.31
C ALA A 349 -20.27 -14.57 -2.63
N GLU A 350 -20.02 -14.94 -1.38
CA GLU A 350 -20.84 -15.86 -0.58
C GLU A 350 -22.04 -15.16 0.09
N GLN A 351 -22.08 -13.83 0.08
CA GLN A 351 -23.12 -12.99 0.71
C GLN A 351 -23.30 -13.27 2.22
N CYS A 352 -22.24 -13.61 2.90
CA CYS A 352 -22.22 -13.87 4.34
C CYS A 352 -20.87 -13.50 4.98
N GLU A 353 -20.83 -13.42 6.30
CA GLU A 353 -19.59 -13.25 7.05
C GLU A 353 -18.72 -14.52 6.96
N VAL A 354 -17.44 -14.38 6.63
CA VAL A 354 -16.49 -15.48 6.46
C VAL A 354 -15.30 -15.38 7.41
N ALA A 355 -14.67 -16.50 7.72
CA ALA A 355 -13.41 -16.52 8.47
C ALA A 355 -12.25 -16.02 7.61
N VAL A 356 -11.28 -15.33 8.22
CA VAL A 356 -10.00 -14.97 7.59
C VAL A 356 -9.01 -16.10 7.81
N SER A 357 -8.39 -16.58 6.73
CA SER A 357 -7.49 -17.76 6.71
C SER A 357 -6.03 -17.35 6.45
#